data_52347508dbf1e6d095e7e17d204991fb
#
_entry.id   52347508dbf1e6d095e7e17d204991fb
#
_cell.length_a   1.000
_cell.length_b   1.000
_cell.length_c   1.000
_cell.angle_alpha   90.00
_cell.angle_beta   90.00
_cell.angle_gamma   90.00
#
_symmetry.space_group_name_H-M   'P 1'
#
loop_
_entity.id
_entity.type
_entity.pdbx_description
1 polymer ?
#
loop_
_entity_poly.entity_id
_entity_poly.type
_entity_poly.pdbx_seq_one_letter_code
_entity_poly.pdbx_strand_id
1 'polypeptide(L)'
;FPSRRSSDLLEDQEKVQKEVEKLVTQLEESHYNFNAYQSAILEIIFSISGIFRQYHMMDDEIFADAKRMAMKVLSLETGEQLNAWLLNYCDYIIYAIHQRKVDRNSILAQKAMEYVQQHYGNAELSVDEVCAYLHVSTSHFSNIFRKETGMSFLAFLTKKRVDEAVRLLKTTDEKSRVIGEMVGYPEPNYFSY
;
A
#
# COMPACT_ATOMS: atom_id res chain seq x y z
N PHE A 1 -4.50 -18.73 -9.00
CA PHE A 1 -4.86 -17.40 -9.51
C PHE A 1 -3.89 -16.38 -8.92
N PRO A 2 -3.26 -15.53 -9.74
CA PRO A 2 -2.43 -14.45 -9.23
C PRO A 2 -3.30 -13.58 -8.30
N SER A 3 -2.73 -13.18 -7.18
CA SER A 3 -3.44 -12.31 -6.24
C SER A 3 -3.80 -11.00 -6.97
N ARG A 4 -4.90 -10.34 -6.59
CA ARG A 4 -5.32 -9.03 -7.15
C ARG A 4 -4.17 -8.01 -7.15
N ARG A 5 -3.25 -8.12 -6.20
CA ARG A 5 -2.03 -7.30 -6.08
C ARG A 5 -1.04 -7.54 -7.22
N SER A 6 -0.92 -8.79 -7.66
CA SER A 6 -0.05 -9.15 -8.79
C SER A 6 -0.60 -8.64 -10.12
N SER A 7 -1.94 -8.60 -10.28
CA SER A 7 -2.57 -8.05 -11.50
C SER A 7 -2.43 -6.53 -11.60
N ASP A 8 -2.59 -5.81 -10.49
CA ASP A 8 -2.42 -4.34 -10.45
C ASP A 8 -0.99 -3.93 -10.84
N LEU A 9 0.03 -4.67 -10.33
CA LEU A 9 1.42 -4.43 -10.66
C LEU A 9 1.70 -4.68 -12.15
N LEU A 10 1.21 -5.80 -12.69
CA LEU A 10 1.39 -6.16 -14.10
C LEU A 10 0.72 -5.14 -15.03
N GLU A 11 -0.48 -4.65 -14.69
CA GLU A 11 -1.18 -3.64 -15.47
C GLU A 11 -0.41 -2.30 -15.51
N ASP A 12 0.18 -1.89 -14.38
CA ASP A 12 1.00 -0.67 -14.32
C ASP A 12 2.29 -0.84 -15.13
N GLN A 13 2.94 -2.02 -15.08
CA GLN A 13 4.12 -2.33 -15.88
C GLN A 13 3.82 -2.31 -17.38
N GLU A 14 2.73 -2.93 -17.82
CA GLU A 14 2.33 -2.92 -19.24
C GLU A 14 2.03 -1.51 -19.77
N LYS A 15 1.38 -0.67 -18.96
CA LYS A 15 1.10 0.74 -19.33
C LYS A 15 2.41 1.52 -19.51
N VAL A 16 3.32 1.40 -18.54
CA VAL A 16 4.60 2.12 -18.59
C VAL A 16 5.46 1.62 -19.74
N GLN A 17 5.50 0.31 -19.99
CA GLN A 17 6.22 -0.25 -21.13
C GLN A 17 5.77 0.36 -22.46
N LYS A 18 4.44 0.44 -22.69
CA LYS A 18 3.88 1.06 -23.90
C LYS A 18 4.26 2.53 -24.06
N GLU A 19 4.25 3.30 -22.95
CA GLU A 19 4.64 4.71 -22.99
C GLU A 19 6.15 4.88 -23.21
N VAL A 20 6.98 4.02 -22.62
CA VAL A 20 8.44 4.00 -22.90
C VAL A 20 8.72 3.66 -24.35
N GLU A 21 8.07 2.65 -24.93
CA GLU A 21 8.22 2.28 -26.34
C GLU A 21 7.86 3.43 -27.29
N LYS A 22 6.74 4.16 -27.00
CA LYS A 22 6.38 5.36 -27.78
C LYS A 22 7.45 6.44 -27.69
N LEU A 23 7.94 6.72 -26.48
CA LEU A 23 8.96 7.74 -26.24
C LEU A 23 10.25 7.40 -26.96
N VAL A 24 10.69 6.13 -26.91
CA VAL A 24 11.86 5.64 -27.63
C VAL A 24 11.69 5.84 -29.13
N THR A 25 10.55 5.43 -29.69
CA THR A 25 10.26 5.61 -31.13
C THR A 25 10.32 7.09 -31.54
N GLN A 26 9.71 7.99 -30.75
CA GLN A 26 9.76 9.44 -31.02
C GLN A 26 11.20 10.01 -30.96
N LEU A 27 12.02 9.52 -30.05
CA LEU A 27 13.42 9.94 -29.94
C LEU A 27 14.26 9.43 -31.12
N GLU A 28 14.02 8.20 -31.58
CA GLU A 28 14.69 7.62 -32.76
C GLU A 28 14.30 8.37 -34.04
N GLU A 29 13.04 8.71 -34.22
CA GLU A 29 12.54 9.47 -35.37
C GLU A 29 13.09 10.92 -35.42
N SER A 30 13.41 11.50 -34.27
CA SER A 30 13.92 12.89 -34.18
C SER A 30 15.39 13.06 -34.54
N HIS A 31 16.07 12.01 -35.00
CA HIS A 31 17.46 12.04 -35.46
C HIS A 31 18.46 12.57 -34.41
N TYR A 32 18.17 12.40 -33.11
CA TYR A 32 19.11 12.74 -32.06
C TYR A 32 20.39 11.89 -32.22
N ASN A 33 21.55 12.54 -32.04
CA ASN A 33 22.77 11.78 -31.86
C ASN A 33 22.72 11.03 -30.51
N PHE A 34 23.50 9.98 -30.40
CA PHE A 34 23.46 9.09 -29.22
C PHE A 34 23.64 9.84 -27.89
N ASN A 35 24.54 10.82 -27.84
CA ASN A 35 24.79 11.62 -26.62
C ASN A 35 23.58 12.48 -26.24
N ALA A 36 22.88 13.08 -27.21
CA ALA A 36 21.66 13.85 -26.96
C ALA A 36 20.54 12.94 -26.47
N TYR A 37 20.40 11.74 -27.03
CA TYR A 37 19.45 10.72 -26.58
C TYR A 37 19.73 10.29 -25.13
N GLN A 38 20.99 9.98 -24.82
CA GLN A 38 21.41 9.62 -23.46
C GLN A 38 21.11 10.75 -22.45
N SER A 39 21.35 12.00 -22.81
CA SER A 39 21.05 13.16 -21.96
C SER A 39 19.55 13.32 -21.74
N ALA A 40 18.71 13.18 -22.77
CA ALA A 40 17.25 13.25 -22.64
C ALA A 40 16.70 12.16 -21.71
N ILE A 41 17.19 10.93 -21.79
CA ILE A 41 16.81 9.85 -20.89
C ILE A 41 17.17 10.17 -19.43
N LEU A 42 18.37 10.73 -19.18
CA LEU A 42 18.76 11.15 -17.83
C LEU A 42 17.86 12.24 -17.27
N GLU A 43 17.50 13.24 -18.07
CA GLU A 43 16.58 14.31 -17.65
C GLU A 43 15.21 13.74 -17.26
N ILE A 44 14.68 12.81 -18.05
CA ILE A 44 13.41 12.13 -17.77
C ILE A 44 13.50 11.37 -16.44
N ILE A 45 14.55 10.57 -16.25
CA ILE A 45 14.76 9.78 -15.03
C ILE A 45 14.83 10.67 -13.80
N PHE A 46 15.60 11.74 -13.84
CA PHE A 46 15.72 12.67 -12.71
C PHE A 46 14.41 13.40 -12.43
N SER A 47 13.68 13.79 -13.47
CA SER A 47 12.38 14.44 -13.34
C SER A 47 11.36 13.52 -12.68
N ILE A 48 11.26 12.27 -13.15
CA ILE A 48 10.37 11.24 -12.57
C ILE A 48 10.75 10.96 -11.11
N SER A 49 12.05 10.77 -10.83
CA SER A 49 12.52 10.51 -9.46
C SER A 49 12.23 11.68 -8.52
N GLY A 50 12.35 12.92 -9.02
CA GLY A 50 12.01 14.13 -8.28
C GLY A 50 10.52 14.21 -7.93
N ILE A 51 9.63 13.88 -8.88
CA ILE A 51 8.19 13.83 -8.67
C ILE A 51 7.85 12.78 -7.60
N PHE A 52 8.36 11.56 -7.72
CA PHE A 52 8.09 10.51 -6.75
C PHE A 52 8.57 10.87 -5.35
N ARG A 53 9.70 11.53 -5.22
CA ARG A 53 10.20 12.03 -3.94
C ARG A 53 9.29 13.11 -3.34
N GLN A 54 8.85 14.07 -4.15
CA GLN A 54 7.94 15.14 -3.73
C GLN A 54 6.62 14.60 -3.17
N TYR A 55 6.08 13.53 -3.77
CA TYR A 55 4.85 12.90 -3.31
C TYR A 55 5.09 11.80 -2.25
N HIS A 56 6.27 11.71 -1.67
CA HIS A 56 6.65 10.69 -0.69
C HIS A 56 6.39 9.25 -1.16
N MET A 57 6.45 9.01 -2.47
CA MET A 57 6.31 7.70 -3.07
C MET A 57 7.63 6.90 -3.08
N MET A 58 8.76 7.58 -2.83
CA MET A 58 10.09 6.99 -2.69
C MET A 58 10.72 7.46 -1.39
N ASP A 59 11.35 6.57 -0.65
CA ASP A 59 12.23 6.94 0.47
C ASP A 59 13.65 7.27 0.00
N ASP A 60 14.48 7.65 0.95
CA ASP A 60 15.86 8.03 0.63
C ASP A 60 16.67 6.82 0.12
N GLU A 61 16.36 5.60 0.52
CA GLU A 61 17.04 4.38 0.07
C GLU A 61 16.68 4.06 -1.38
N ILE A 62 15.38 3.99 -1.71
CA ILE A 62 14.91 3.77 -3.08
C ILE A 62 15.40 4.87 -4.01
N PHE A 63 15.40 6.13 -3.53
CA PHE A 63 15.91 7.26 -4.30
C PHE A 63 17.41 7.14 -4.57
N ALA A 64 18.21 6.73 -3.57
CA ALA A 64 19.64 6.49 -3.73
C ALA A 64 19.94 5.35 -4.71
N ASP A 65 19.16 4.28 -4.65
CA ASP A 65 19.28 3.15 -5.59
C ASP A 65 18.90 3.56 -7.00
N ALA A 66 17.80 4.27 -7.18
CA ALA A 66 17.39 4.80 -8.47
C ALA A 66 18.45 5.72 -9.08
N LYS A 67 19.08 6.57 -8.27
CA LYS A 67 20.19 7.43 -8.68
C LYS A 67 21.42 6.63 -9.10
N ARG A 68 21.78 5.57 -8.34
CA ARG A 68 22.89 4.67 -8.71
C ARG A 68 22.62 3.97 -10.04
N MET A 69 21.40 3.50 -10.23
CA MET A 69 20.99 2.89 -11.50
C MET A 69 21.07 3.90 -12.64
N ALA A 70 20.58 5.12 -12.46
CA ALA A 70 20.63 6.18 -13.48
C ALA A 70 22.04 6.47 -13.96
N MET A 71 23.04 6.45 -13.07
CA MET A 71 24.44 6.69 -13.44
C MET A 71 25.00 5.65 -14.42
N LYS A 72 24.43 4.45 -14.49
CA LYS A 72 24.82 3.42 -15.48
C LYS A 72 24.51 3.84 -16.91
N VAL A 73 23.55 4.73 -17.13
CA VAL A 73 23.22 5.25 -18.47
C VAL A 73 24.45 5.82 -19.16
N LEU A 74 25.34 6.47 -18.41
CA LEU A 74 26.57 7.06 -18.96
C LEU A 74 27.59 6.05 -19.48
N SER A 75 27.47 4.78 -19.10
CA SER A 75 28.34 3.69 -19.55
C SER A 75 27.76 2.86 -20.71
N LEU A 76 26.55 3.19 -21.18
CA LEU A 76 25.91 2.50 -22.29
C LEU A 76 26.40 3.12 -23.61
N GLU A 77 26.58 2.27 -24.63
CA GLU A 77 27.21 2.68 -25.89
C GLU A 77 26.24 2.67 -27.06
N THR A 78 25.08 1.99 -26.93
CA THR A 78 24.11 1.84 -28.02
C THR A 78 22.69 2.22 -27.57
N GLY A 79 21.86 2.67 -28.53
CA GLY A 79 20.42 2.93 -28.30
C GLY A 79 19.68 1.71 -27.78
N GLU A 80 20.00 0.52 -28.30
CA GLU A 80 19.38 -0.74 -27.88
C GLU A 80 19.69 -1.05 -26.40
N GLN A 81 20.95 -0.87 -25.97
CA GLN A 81 21.30 -1.02 -24.55
C GLN A 81 20.59 0.00 -23.68
N LEU A 82 20.46 1.24 -24.15
CA LEU A 82 19.80 2.31 -23.44
C LEU A 82 18.30 2.05 -23.26
N ASN A 83 17.63 1.57 -24.30
CA ASN A 83 16.22 1.20 -24.26
C ASN A 83 15.95 0.02 -23.31
N ALA A 84 16.75 -1.05 -23.42
CA ALA A 84 16.64 -2.19 -22.52
C ALA A 84 16.87 -1.78 -21.05
N TRP A 85 17.84 -0.89 -20.81
CA TRP A 85 18.12 -0.38 -19.50
C TRP A 85 16.95 0.48 -18.97
N LEU A 86 16.36 1.35 -19.80
CA LEU A 86 15.24 2.22 -19.39
C LEU A 86 14.02 1.41 -18.96
N LEU A 87 13.68 0.35 -19.71
CA LEU A 87 12.59 -0.56 -19.33
C LEU A 87 12.86 -1.23 -17.98
N ASN A 88 14.06 -1.77 -17.77
CA ASN A 88 14.45 -2.36 -16.49
C ASN A 88 14.41 -1.36 -15.33
N TYR A 89 14.79 -0.10 -15.57
CA TYR A 89 14.71 0.95 -14.58
C TYR A 89 13.26 1.27 -14.20
N CYS A 90 12.36 1.39 -15.18
CA CYS A 90 10.94 1.62 -14.93
C CYS A 90 10.32 0.46 -14.14
N ASP A 91 10.61 -0.78 -14.50
CA ASP A 91 10.14 -1.96 -13.77
C ASP A 91 10.61 -1.98 -12.32
N TYR A 92 11.87 -1.64 -12.07
CA TYR A 92 12.40 -1.52 -10.72
C TYR A 92 11.64 -0.47 -9.89
N ILE A 93 11.42 0.72 -10.45
CA ILE A 93 10.71 1.80 -9.76
C ILE A 93 9.26 1.42 -9.46
N ILE A 94 8.54 0.87 -10.43
CA ILE A 94 7.17 0.40 -10.26
C ILE A 94 7.09 -0.65 -9.17
N TYR A 95 7.97 -1.65 -9.22
CA TYR A 95 8.04 -2.70 -8.21
C TYR A 95 8.29 -2.13 -6.81
N ALA A 96 9.27 -1.24 -6.65
CA ALA A 96 9.61 -0.61 -5.38
C ALA A 96 8.43 0.19 -4.79
N ILE A 97 7.72 0.95 -5.63
CA ILE A 97 6.52 1.71 -5.23
C ILE A 97 5.40 0.77 -4.79
N HIS A 98 5.16 -0.31 -5.54
CA HIS A 98 4.12 -1.28 -5.21
C HIS A 98 4.40 -2.00 -3.89
N GLN A 99 5.63 -2.44 -3.66
CA GLN A 99 6.04 -3.07 -2.40
C GLN A 99 5.75 -2.15 -1.21
N ARG A 100 6.15 -0.90 -1.32
CA ARG A 100 5.93 0.09 -0.27
C ARG A 100 4.45 0.36 0.02
N LYS A 101 3.62 0.45 -1.04
CA LYS A 101 2.18 0.58 -0.90
C LYS A 101 1.57 -0.61 -0.15
N VAL A 102 2.05 -1.82 -0.44
CA VAL A 102 1.64 -3.05 0.25
C VAL A 102 2.03 -2.99 1.72
N ASP A 103 3.29 -2.65 2.03
CA ASP A 103 3.78 -2.57 3.41
C ASP A 103 3.02 -1.52 4.22
N ARG A 104 2.79 -0.33 3.67
CA ARG A 104 2.02 0.72 4.34
C ARG A 104 0.57 0.28 4.63
N ASN A 105 -0.08 -0.38 3.69
CA ASN A 105 -1.44 -0.88 3.86
C ASN A 105 -1.51 -1.97 4.94
N SER A 106 -0.56 -2.89 4.93
CA SER A 106 -0.44 -3.95 5.94
C SER A 106 -0.22 -3.37 7.33
N ILE A 107 0.72 -2.42 7.47
CA ILE A 107 0.99 -1.72 8.74
C ILE A 107 -0.26 -0.98 9.24
N LEU A 108 -0.99 -0.31 8.34
CA LEU A 108 -2.21 0.41 8.70
C LEU A 108 -3.29 -0.55 9.22
N ALA A 109 -3.52 -1.67 8.55
CA ALA A 109 -4.47 -2.68 8.99
C ALA A 109 -4.05 -3.31 10.32
N GLN A 110 -2.76 -3.59 10.51
CA GLN A 110 -2.22 -4.12 11.76
C GLN A 110 -2.43 -3.15 12.92
N LYS A 111 -2.10 -1.87 12.76
CA LYS A 111 -2.35 -0.84 13.79
C LYS A 111 -3.81 -0.73 14.17
N ALA A 112 -4.73 -0.85 13.17
CA ALA A 112 -6.16 -0.86 13.43
C ALA A 112 -6.58 -2.09 14.26
N MET A 113 -6.05 -3.27 13.95
CA MET A 113 -6.33 -4.50 14.71
C MET A 113 -5.81 -4.39 16.15
N GLU A 114 -4.62 -3.84 16.35
CA GLU A 114 -4.04 -3.57 17.67
C GLU A 114 -4.90 -2.59 18.47
N TYR A 115 -5.39 -1.52 17.83
CA TYR A 115 -6.29 -0.56 18.45
C TYR A 115 -7.60 -1.23 18.90
N VAL A 116 -8.22 -2.04 18.07
CA VAL A 116 -9.40 -2.85 18.44
C VAL A 116 -9.09 -3.77 19.61
N GLN A 117 -7.93 -4.43 19.61
CA GLN A 117 -7.51 -5.33 20.69
C GLN A 117 -7.45 -4.63 22.06
N GLN A 118 -7.08 -3.35 22.08
CA GLN A 118 -6.94 -2.56 23.30
C GLN A 118 -8.26 -1.89 23.71
N HIS A 119 -9.18 -1.63 22.77
CA HIS A 119 -10.36 -0.79 22.98
C HIS A 119 -11.71 -1.48 22.70
N TYR A 120 -11.74 -2.79 22.39
CA TYR A 120 -12.99 -3.50 22.04
C TYR A 120 -14.09 -3.39 23.08
N GLY A 121 -13.74 -3.23 24.38
CA GLY A 121 -14.69 -3.05 25.47
C GLY A 121 -15.34 -1.67 25.51
N ASN A 122 -14.84 -0.67 24.78
CA ASN A 122 -15.48 0.62 24.64
C ASN A 122 -16.72 0.49 23.71
N ALA A 123 -17.93 0.70 24.26
CA ALA A 123 -19.18 0.60 23.48
C ALA A 123 -19.23 1.59 22.30
N GLU A 124 -18.60 2.78 22.46
CA GLU A 124 -18.58 3.86 21.48
C GLU A 124 -17.50 3.68 20.39
N LEU A 125 -16.67 2.61 20.48
CA LEU A 125 -15.63 2.36 19.49
C LEU A 125 -16.21 2.27 18.09
N SER A 126 -15.81 3.21 17.24
CA SER A 126 -16.30 3.37 15.87
C SER A 126 -15.17 3.36 14.84
N VAL A 127 -15.55 3.19 13.58
CA VAL A 127 -14.59 3.31 12.47
C VAL A 127 -14.00 4.71 12.39
N ASP A 128 -14.77 5.74 12.72
CA ASP A 128 -14.32 7.15 12.66
C ASP A 128 -13.26 7.45 13.72
N GLU A 129 -13.40 6.88 14.93
CA GLU A 129 -12.39 6.98 15.98
C GLU A 129 -11.05 6.34 15.54
N VAL A 130 -11.10 5.15 14.96
CA VAL A 130 -9.90 4.47 14.43
C VAL A 130 -9.29 5.26 13.28
N CYS A 131 -10.11 5.80 12.38
CA CYS A 131 -9.63 6.64 11.27
C CYS A 131 -8.96 7.92 11.77
N ALA A 132 -9.50 8.56 12.80
CA ALA A 132 -8.91 9.73 13.44
C ALA A 132 -7.55 9.38 14.08
N TYR A 133 -7.46 8.26 14.79
CA TYR A 133 -6.21 7.74 15.36
C TYR A 133 -5.14 7.46 14.31
N LEU A 134 -5.54 6.88 13.17
CA LEU A 134 -4.63 6.52 12.09
C LEU A 134 -4.36 7.65 11.08
N HIS A 135 -5.03 8.80 11.24
CA HIS A 135 -4.95 9.95 10.34
C HIS A 135 -5.28 9.63 8.88
N VAL A 136 -6.34 8.85 8.66
CA VAL A 136 -6.81 8.44 7.33
C VAL A 136 -8.31 8.71 7.16
N SER A 137 -8.76 8.84 5.91
CA SER A 137 -10.20 8.92 5.63
C SER A 137 -10.89 7.56 5.79
N THR A 138 -12.15 7.58 6.20
CA THR A 138 -12.98 6.38 6.41
C THR A 138 -13.08 5.51 5.15
N SER A 139 -13.23 6.14 3.98
CA SER A 139 -13.29 5.43 2.69
C SER A 139 -11.97 4.71 2.37
N HIS A 140 -10.84 5.38 2.55
CA HIS A 140 -9.51 4.81 2.33
C HIS A 140 -9.25 3.66 3.29
N PHE A 141 -9.51 3.87 4.57
CA PHE A 141 -9.37 2.86 5.63
C PHE A 141 -10.20 1.61 5.34
N SER A 142 -11.50 1.77 5.07
CA SER A 142 -12.43 0.64 4.86
C SER A 142 -11.99 -0.26 3.71
N ASN A 143 -11.50 0.34 2.61
CA ASN A 143 -10.98 -0.40 1.47
C ASN A 143 -9.72 -1.19 1.82
N ILE A 144 -8.76 -0.55 2.50
CA ILE A 144 -7.51 -1.19 2.91
C ILE A 144 -7.80 -2.29 3.93
N PHE A 145 -8.53 -1.98 4.99
CA PHE A 145 -8.80 -2.93 6.05
C PHE A 145 -9.49 -4.19 5.52
N ARG A 146 -10.49 -4.03 4.65
CA ARG A 146 -11.17 -5.17 4.01
C ARG A 146 -10.24 -5.97 3.09
N LYS A 147 -9.35 -5.29 2.35
CA LYS A 147 -8.37 -5.93 1.46
C LYS A 147 -7.36 -6.75 2.25
N GLU A 148 -6.88 -6.22 3.38
CA GLU A 148 -5.83 -6.86 4.19
C GLU A 148 -6.39 -7.96 5.12
N THR A 149 -7.59 -7.78 5.70
CA THR A 149 -8.15 -8.69 6.71
C THR A 149 -9.22 -9.65 6.15
N GLY A 150 -9.71 -9.40 4.94
CA GLY A 150 -10.81 -10.17 4.31
C GLY A 150 -12.20 -9.80 4.83
N MET A 151 -12.34 -8.88 5.82
CA MET A 151 -13.62 -8.50 6.42
C MET A 151 -13.73 -7.01 6.68
N SER A 152 -14.96 -6.50 6.89
CA SER A 152 -15.16 -5.11 7.29
C SER A 152 -14.67 -4.87 8.71
N PHE A 153 -14.36 -3.62 9.04
CA PHE A 153 -13.97 -3.22 10.40
C PHE A 153 -15.03 -3.62 11.44
N LEU A 154 -16.30 -3.35 11.15
CA LEU A 154 -17.41 -3.71 12.05
C LEU A 154 -17.51 -5.21 12.28
N ALA A 155 -17.34 -6.01 11.23
CA ALA A 155 -17.34 -7.47 11.36
C ALA A 155 -16.14 -7.96 12.20
N PHE A 156 -14.99 -7.34 12.05
CA PHE A 156 -13.80 -7.64 12.84
C PHE A 156 -14.01 -7.29 14.33
N LEU A 157 -14.52 -6.09 14.63
CA LEU A 157 -14.83 -5.66 15.99
C LEU A 157 -15.87 -6.58 16.65
N THR A 158 -16.96 -6.88 15.93
CA THR A 158 -17.99 -7.79 16.43
C THR A 158 -17.42 -9.18 16.74
N LYS A 159 -16.63 -9.73 15.82
CA LYS A 159 -15.95 -11.01 16.05
C LYS A 159 -15.08 -10.97 17.29
N LYS A 160 -14.24 -9.94 17.46
CA LYS A 160 -13.36 -9.79 18.62
C LYS A 160 -14.16 -9.74 19.93
N ARG A 161 -15.24 -8.97 19.97
CA ARG A 161 -16.13 -8.87 21.14
C ARG A 161 -16.76 -10.22 21.47
N VAL A 162 -17.28 -10.93 20.47
CA VAL A 162 -17.88 -12.25 20.66
C VAL A 162 -16.86 -13.27 21.13
N ASP A 163 -15.69 -13.33 20.50
CA ASP A 163 -14.63 -14.27 20.90
C ASP A 163 -14.20 -14.03 22.36
N GLU A 164 -14.12 -12.78 22.78
CA GLU A 164 -13.77 -12.41 24.16
C GLU A 164 -14.90 -12.73 25.14
N ALA A 165 -16.16 -12.48 24.76
CA ALA A 165 -17.32 -12.87 25.57
C ALA A 165 -17.36 -14.39 25.81
N VAL A 166 -17.12 -15.19 24.75
CA VAL A 166 -17.05 -16.66 24.88
C VAL A 166 -15.90 -17.08 25.79
N ARG A 167 -14.76 -16.40 25.72
CA ARG A 167 -13.63 -16.66 26.63
C ARG A 167 -14.01 -16.37 28.07
N LEU A 168 -14.61 -15.20 28.36
CA LEU A 168 -15.03 -14.81 29.71
C LEU A 168 -16.10 -15.74 30.29
N LEU A 169 -17.08 -16.14 29.49
CA LEU A 169 -18.10 -17.13 29.91
C LEU A 169 -17.51 -18.50 30.32
N LYS A 170 -16.36 -18.87 29.75
CA LYS A 170 -15.69 -20.13 30.07
C LYS A 170 -14.71 -20.03 31.23
N THR A 171 -14.21 -18.84 31.53
CA THR A 171 -13.09 -18.64 32.48
C THR A 171 -13.49 -17.85 33.73
N THR A 172 -14.71 -17.34 33.80
CA THR A 172 -15.20 -16.55 34.95
C THR A 172 -16.61 -16.99 35.35
N ASP A 173 -17.01 -16.69 36.58
CA ASP A 173 -18.38 -16.91 37.08
C ASP A 173 -19.25 -15.65 36.92
N GLU A 174 -18.84 -14.71 36.08
CA GLU A 174 -19.56 -13.46 35.87
C GLU A 174 -20.88 -13.68 35.13
N LYS A 175 -21.89 -12.89 35.47
CA LYS A 175 -23.19 -12.95 34.79
C LYS A 175 -23.06 -12.47 33.35
N SER A 176 -23.82 -13.10 32.44
CA SER A 176 -23.81 -12.75 31.00
C SER A 176 -24.00 -11.26 30.73
N ARG A 177 -24.82 -10.55 31.55
CA ARG A 177 -24.98 -9.10 31.46
C ARG A 177 -23.66 -8.35 31.71
N VAL A 178 -22.94 -8.73 32.78
CA VAL A 178 -21.65 -8.09 33.12
C VAL A 178 -20.63 -8.34 32.03
N ILE A 179 -20.58 -9.57 31.51
CA ILE A 179 -19.72 -9.92 30.38
C ILE A 179 -20.07 -9.08 29.15
N GLY A 180 -21.37 -8.90 28.84
CA GLY A 180 -21.82 -8.01 27.77
C GLY A 180 -21.27 -6.59 27.90
N GLU A 181 -21.41 -6.00 29.10
CA GLU A 181 -20.87 -4.68 29.41
C GLU A 181 -19.32 -4.62 29.24
N MET A 182 -18.60 -5.64 29.70
CA MET A 182 -17.13 -5.73 29.60
C MET A 182 -16.64 -5.81 28.16
N VAL A 183 -17.42 -6.41 27.25
CA VAL A 183 -17.02 -6.56 25.84
C VAL A 183 -17.62 -5.48 24.93
N GLY A 184 -18.21 -4.43 25.49
CA GLY A 184 -18.70 -3.27 24.75
C GLY A 184 -20.13 -3.39 24.23
N TYR A 185 -20.98 -4.21 24.89
CA TYR A 185 -22.42 -4.29 24.67
C TYR A 185 -23.19 -3.91 25.94
N PRO A 186 -23.43 -2.61 26.19
CA PRO A 186 -24.05 -2.14 27.42
C PRO A 186 -25.54 -2.54 27.55
N GLU A 187 -26.22 -2.84 26.43
CA GLU A 187 -27.62 -3.20 26.42
C GLU A 187 -27.84 -4.71 26.58
N PRO A 188 -28.67 -5.17 27.56
CA PRO A 188 -28.89 -6.60 27.83
C PRO A 188 -29.45 -7.40 26.64
N ASN A 189 -30.15 -6.73 25.72
CA ASN A 189 -30.86 -7.38 24.61
C ASN A 189 -29.94 -7.96 23.52
N TYR A 190 -28.68 -7.59 23.49
CA TYR A 190 -27.72 -8.12 22.51
C TYR A 190 -27.18 -9.52 22.88
N PHE A 191 -27.35 -9.96 24.13
CA PHE A 191 -26.84 -11.25 24.64
C PHE A 191 -27.94 -12.25 25.00
N SER A 192 -29.18 -12.00 24.61
CA SER A 192 -30.35 -12.83 25.02
C SER A 192 -30.81 -13.82 23.95
N TYR A 193 -29.95 -14.31 23.09
CA TYR A 193 -30.27 -15.37 22.14
C TYR A 193 -29.35 -16.55 22.27
#